data_e721b96afbeb0bccabb843d3d357666f
#
_entry.id   e721b96afbeb0bccabb843d3d357666f
#
_cell.length_a   1.000
_cell.length_b   1.000
_cell.length_c   1.000
_cell.angle_alpha   90.00
_cell.angle_beta   90.00
_cell.angle_gamma   90.00
#
_symmetry.space_group_name_H-M   'P 1'
#
loop_
_entity.id
_entity.type
_entity.pdbx_description
1 polymer ?
#
loop_
_entity_poly.entity_id
_entity_poly.type
_entity_poly.pdbx_seq_one_letter_code
_entity_poly.pdbx_strand_id
1 'polypeptide(L)'
;MKITILTLFPEMFDGFLTNSIIKRAIAKGLVEVKIVNIRDYTNDKYGRVDSAPIGGGAGLIMKCQPILDCLNANKSEKSHTVLLSPIGKTYNQQKSREFAGKFEDIVLICGHYEGVDERVNTYVDELVSIGDYILTGGELGAMVIADSVIRLLDGAIAEESIVEESFENGLLEYPQFTEPYDYNGQKVPDILYSGNHQAIEKWRKKESLRLTRTHRPDLFDKYQLSKAEKKLLDEIINNDDEPEWQNKAIEKGKKFIK
;
A
#
# COMPACT_ATOMS: atom_id res chain seq x y z
N MET A 1 -3.33 -16.19 6.78
CA MET A 1 -3.55 -15.78 5.38
C MET A 1 -2.59 -16.51 4.46
N LYS A 2 -2.96 -16.77 3.20
CA LYS A 2 -2.05 -17.33 2.19
C LYS A 2 -1.99 -16.39 0.98
N ILE A 3 -0.78 -16.13 0.46
CA ILE A 3 -0.57 -15.36 -0.78
C ILE A 3 0.29 -16.22 -1.71
N THR A 4 -0.25 -16.55 -2.88
CA THR A 4 0.48 -17.28 -3.91
C THR A 4 0.79 -16.32 -5.06
N ILE A 5 2.05 -16.24 -5.48
CA ILE A 5 2.48 -15.35 -6.58
C ILE A 5 2.96 -16.21 -7.73
N LEU A 6 2.29 -16.10 -8.87
CA LEU A 6 2.65 -16.76 -10.10
C LEU A 6 3.49 -15.81 -10.96
N THR A 7 4.72 -16.18 -11.26
CA THR A 7 5.70 -15.32 -11.94
C THR A 7 6.62 -16.14 -12.86
N LEU A 8 7.33 -15.47 -13.75
CA LEU A 8 8.45 -16.06 -14.53
C LEU A 8 9.80 -15.88 -13.83
N PHE A 9 9.87 -15.07 -12.75
CA PHE A 9 11.11 -14.66 -12.08
C PHE A 9 10.99 -14.82 -10.56
N PRO A 10 10.92 -16.05 -10.03
CA PRO A 10 10.80 -16.31 -8.59
C PRO A 10 11.88 -15.63 -7.75
N GLU A 11 13.10 -15.55 -8.27
CA GLU A 11 14.27 -14.97 -7.62
C GLU A 11 14.13 -13.47 -7.29
N MET A 12 13.25 -12.76 -8.00
CA MET A 12 12.95 -11.35 -7.69
C MET A 12 12.37 -11.16 -6.28
N PHE A 13 11.78 -12.19 -5.70
CA PHE A 13 11.12 -12.14 -4.40
C PHE A 13 12.02 -12.48 -3.22
N ASP A 14 13.25 -12.95 -3.43
CA ASP A 14 14.14 -13.42 -2.36
C ASP A 14 14.39 -12.33 -1.31
N GLY A 15 14.77 -11.13 -1.73
CA GLY A 15 14.99 -9.99 -0.84
C GLY A 15 13.72 -9.53 -0.13
N PHE A 16 12.59 -9.56 -0.82
CA PHE A 16 11.29 -9.19 -0.27
C PHE A 16 10.85 -10.13 0.87
N LEU A 17 11.01 -11.44 0.70
CA LEU A 17 10.57 -12.45 1.67
C LEU A 17 11.50 -12.61 2.88
N THR A 18 12.78 -12.28 2.73
CA THR A 18 13.83 -12.57 3.73
C THR A 18 14.16 -11.40 4.63
N ASN A 19 13.52 -10.25 4.49
CA ASN A 19 13.84 -9.04 5.24
C ASN A 19 12.64 -8.42 5.96
N SER A 20 12.93 -7.60 6.97
CA SER A 20 12.03 -6.66 7.66
C SER A 20 10.71 -7.28 8.17
N ILE A 21 9.61 -6.58 7.97
CA ILE A 21 8.27 -6.92 8.48
C ILE A 21 7.74 -8.19 7.83
N ILE A 22 7.95 -8.36 6.51
CA ILE A 22 7.47 -9.53 5.76
C ILE A 22 8.08 -10.82 6.32
N LYS A 23 9.42 -10.86 6.50
CA LYS A 23 10.09 -11.99 7.14
C LYS A 23 9.50 -12.32 8.51
N ARG A 24 9.24 -11.29 9.33
CA ARG A 24 8.69 -11.48 10.68
C ARG A 24 7.25 -12.00 10.65
N ALA A 25 6.43 -11.51 9.74
CA ALA A 25 5.05 -11.97 9.57
C ALA A 25 4.99 -13.44 9.15
N ILE A 26 5.85 -13.85 8.20
CA ILE A 26 6.00 -15.25 7.79
C ILE A 26 6.48 -16.11 8.97
N ALA A 27 7.52 -15.69 9.69
CA ALA A 27 8.07 -16.43 10.82
C ALA A 27 7.07 -16.59 11.99
N LYS A 28 6.15 -15.62 12.16
CA LYS A 28 5.06 -15.70 13.13
C LYS A 28 3.87 -16.56 12.64
N GLY A 29 3.88 -17.04 11.41
CA GLY A 29 2.78 -17.80 10.82
C GLY A 29 1.54 -16.97 10.50
N LEU A 30 1.64 -15.64 10.44
CA LEU A 30 0.52 -14.76 10.09
C LEU A 30 0.16 -14.87 8.62
N VAL A 31 1.16 -15.12 7.77
CA VAL A 31 1.01 -15.31 6.33
C VAL A 31 1.93 -16.42 5.84
N GLU A 32 1.43 -17.21 4.91
CA GLU A 32 2.22 -18.09 4.04
C GLU A 32 2.36 -17.41 2.68
N VAL A 33 3.58 -17.21 2.21
CA VAL A 33 3.83 -16.66 0.87
C VAL A 33 4.49 -17.75 0.02
N LYS A 34 3.82 -18.12 -1.08
CA LYS A 34 4.30 -19.13 -2.02
C LYS A 34 4.62 -18.48 -3.37
N ILE A 35 5.85 -18.63 -3.85
CA ILE A 35 6.24 -18.18 -5.19
C ILE A 35 6.27 -19.37 -6.11
N VAL A 36 5.66 -19.26 -7.29
CA VAL A 36 5.51 -20.34 -8.25
C VAL A 36 5.96 -19.88 -9.63
N ASN A 37 6.85 -20.67 -10.25
CA ASN A 37 7.31 -20.37 -11.60
C ASN A 37 6.28 -20.85 -12.63
N ILE A 38 5.71 -19.92 -13.40
CA ILE A 38 4.76 -20.23 -14.48
C ILE A 38 5.40 -21.13 -15.54
N ARG A 39 6.72 -21.03 -15.74
CA ARG A 39 7.45 -21.82 -16.73
C ARG A 39 7.42 -23.32 -16.46
N ASP A 40 7.24 -23.72 -15.19
CA ASP A 40 7.18 -25.15 -14.83
C ASP A 40 5.90 -25.84 -15.32
N TYR A 41 4.92 -25.04 -15.78
CA TYR A 41 3.62 -25.51 -16.26
C TYR A 41 3.45 -25.46 -17.78
N THR A 42 4.50 -25.08 -18.52
CA THR A 42 4.40 -25.09 -20.00
C THR A 42 4.50 -26.49 -20.57
N ASN A 43 3.68 -26.78 -21.57
CA ASN A 43 3.73 -28.02 -22.36
C ASN A 43 4.75 -27.92 -23.49
N ASP A 44 5.43 -26.80 -23.67
CA ASP A 44 6.46 -26.64 -24.71
C ASP A 44 7.76 -27.33 -24.29
N LYS A 45 8.27 -28.17 -25.14
CA LYS A 45 9.50 -28.94 -24.89
C LYS A 45 10.75 -28.12 -24.66
N TYR A 46 10.73 -26.84 -25.06
CA TYR A 46 11.83 -25.88 -24.84
C TYR A 46 11.54 -24.90 -23.72
N GLY A 47 10.47 -25.08 -22.94
CA GLY A 47 10.11 -24.22 -21.83
C GLY A 47 9.57 -22.85 -22.24
N ARG A 48 9.10 -22.69 -23.51
CA ARG A 48 8.56 -21.39 -23.98
C ARG A 48 7.17 -21.14 -23.41
N VAL A 49 7.01 -19.96 -22.80
CA VAL A 49 5.74 -19.50 -22.16
C VAL A 49 5.07 -18.38 -22.95
N ASP A 50 5.69 -17.94 -24.04
CA ASP A 50 5.32 -16.77 -24.84
C ASP A 50 5.28 -17.10 -26.33
N SER A 51 4.71 -16.21 -27.12
CA SER A 51 4.73 -16.26 -28.59
C SER A 51 4.49 -14.88 -29.18
N ALA A 52 4.84 -14.71 -30.48
CA ALA A 52 4.49 -13.52 -31.22
C ALA A 52 2.95 -13.27 -31.21
N PRO A 53 2.50 -12.02 -31.15
CA PRO A 53 1.07 -11.69 -31.16
C PRO A 53 0.42 -12.10 -32.47
N ILE A 54 -0.78 -12.69 -32.39
CA ILE A 54 -1.60 -12.99 -33.56
C ILE A 54 -2.08 -11.66 -34.18
N GLY A 55 -1.90 -11.51 -35.46
CA GLY A 55 -2.19 -10.25 -36.18
C GLY A 55 -0.98 -9.34 -36.32
N GLY A 56 0.18 -9.73 -35.81
CA GLY A 56 1.43 -8.94 -35.87
C GLY A 56 1.57 -7.96 -34.73
N GLY A 57 2.73 -7.36 -34.62
CA GLY A 57 3.12 -6.43 -33.55
C GLY A 57 4.52 -6.73 -33.05
N ALA A 58 5.07 -5.81 -32.25
CA ALA A 58 6.36 -5.97 -31.61
C ALA A 58 6.26 -6.86 -30.36
N GLY A 59 7.37 -7.50 -29.99
CA GLY A 59 7.51 -8.24 -28.75
C GLY A 59 6.82 -9.59 -28.72
N LEU A 60 6.62 -10.11 -27.53
CA LEU A 60 6.03 -11.41 -27.24
C LEU A 60 4.88 -11.25 -26.24
N ILE A 61 3.92 -12.18 -26.28
CA ILE A 61 2.78 -12.23 -25.37
C ILE A 61 2.82 -13.56 -24.62
N MET A 62 2.59 -13.54 -23.32
CA MET A 62 2.48 -14.75 -22.50
C MET A 62 1.26 -15.57 -22.92
N LYS A 63 1.47 -16.86 -23.11
CA LYS A 63 0.42 -17.81 -23.54
C LYS A 63 -0.55 -18.13 -22.42
N CYS A 64 -1.83 -18.39 -22.76
CA CYS A 64 -2.85 -18.85 -21.82
C CYS A 64 -2.45 -20.13 -21.08
N GLN A 65 -2.00 -21.17 -21.83
CA GLN A 65 -1.84 -22.51 -21.28
C GLN A 65 -0.94 -22.54 -20.05
N PRO A 66 0.33 -22.05 -20.04
CA PRO A 66 1.17 -22.15 -18.84
C PRO A 66 0.63 -21.34 -17.66
N ILE A 67 -0.02 -20.18 -17.91
CA ILE A 67 -0.62 -19.36 -16.86
C ILE A 67 -1.80 -20.09 -16.23
N LEU A 68 -2.73 -20.62 -17.04
CA LEU A 68 -3.95 -21.24 -16.54
C LEU A 68 -3.67 -22.60 -15.87
N ASP A 69 -2.74 -23.39 -16.37
CA ASP A 69 -2.34 -24.64 -15.73
C ASP A 69 -1.65 -24.36 -14.39
N CYS A 70 -0.77 -23.33 -14.32
CA CYS A 70 -0.16 -22.88 -13.09
C CYS A 70 -1.22 -22.37 -12.09
N LEU A 71 -2.16 -21.54 -12.54
CA LEU A 71 -3.26 -21.04 -11.72
C LEU A 71 -4.10 -22.18 -11.16
N ASN A 72 -4.56 -23.09 -12.01
CA ASN A 72 -5.42 -24.21 -11.60
C ASN A 72 -4.75 -25.17 -10.62
N ALA A 73 -3.42 -25.37 -10.74
CA ALA A 73 -2.66 -26.19 -9.82
C ALA A 73 -2.41 -25.54 -8.45
N ASN A 74 -2.56 -24.22 -8.34
CA ASN A 74 -2.17 -23.46 -7.14
C ASN A 74 -3.30 -22.70 -6.48
N LYS A 75 -4.48 -22.59 -7.10
CA LYS A 75 -5.67 -21.99 -6.49
C LYS A 75 -6.54 -23.04 -5.81
N SER A 76 -7.29 -22.62 -4.82
CA SER A 76 -8.40 -23.35 -4.20
C SER A 76 -9.74 -22.72 -4.60
N GLU A 77 -10.85 -23.34 -4.23
CA GLU A 77 -12.19 -22.74 -4.43
C GLU A 77 -12.40 -21.42 -3.65
N LYS A 78 -11.57 -21.18 -2.62
CA LYS A 78 -11.61 -19.97 -1.79
C LYS A 78 -10.62 -18.91 -2.22
N SER A 79 -9.76 -19.20 -3.19
CA SER A 79 -8.74 -18.26 -3.65
C SER A 79 -9.39 -17.12 -4.41
N HIS A 80 -9.01 -15.89 -4.06
CA HIS A 80 -9.27 -14.70 -4.86
C HIS A 80 -8.10 -14.47 -5.83
N THR A 81 -8.39 -14.52 -7.12
CA THR A 81 -7.38 -14.51 -8.19
C THR A 81 -7.29 -13.13 -8.83
N VAL A 82 -6.08 -12.58 -8.85
CA VAL A 82 -5.80 -11.21 -9.31
C VAL A 82 -4.73 -11.23 -10.38
N LEU A 83 -5.02 -10.68 -11.54
CA LEU A 83 -4.01 -10.42 -12.58
C LEU A 83 -3.55 -8.97 -12.50
N LEU A 84 -2.23 -8.77 -12.40
CA LEU A 84 -1.61 -7.45 -12.47
C LEU A 84 -1.64 -6.96 -13.92
N SER A 85 -2.38 -5.87 -14.17
CA SER A 85 -2.58 -5.37 -15.53
C SER A 85 -2.88 -3.86 -15.54
N PRO A 86 -2.34 -3.08 -16.50
CA PRO A 86 -2.66 -1.65 -16.65
C PRO A 86 -4.15 -1.36 -16.87
N ILE A 87 -4.93 -2.31 -17.39
CA ILE A 87 -6.38 -2.14 -17.61
C ILE A 87 -7.21 -2.35 -16.34
N GLY A 88 -6.58 -2.81 -15.25
CA GLY A 88 -7.24 -3.04 -13.98
C GLY A 88 -7.61 -1.74 -13.24
N LYS A 89 -8.45 -1.87 -12.22
CA LYS A 89 -8.74 -0.76 -11.31
C LYS A 89 -7.49 -0.41 -10.51
N THR A 90 -7.26 0.89 -10.32
CA THR A 90 -6.11 1.37 -9.56
C THR A 90 -6.17 0.93 -8.10
N TYR A 91 -5.12 0.28 -7.65
CA TYR A 91 -4.93 -0.16 -6.27
C TYR A 91 -4.75 1.02 -5.31
N ASN A 92 -5.32 0.91 -4.13
CA ASN A 92 -5.23 1.92 -3.08
C ASN A 92 -5.38 1.28 -1.69
N GLN A 93 -5.26 2.09 -0.62
CA GLN A 93 -5.35 1.60 0.76
C GLN A 93 -6.68 0.91 1.08
N GLN A 94 -7.78 1.40 0.54
CA GLN A 94 -9.09 0.77 0.73
C GLN A 94 -9.13 -0.65 0.12
N LYS A 95 -8.52 -0.84 -1.07
CA LYS A 95 -8.41 -2.16 -1.71
C LYS A 95 -7.49 -3.08 -0.91
N SER A 96 -6.39 -2.55 -0.34
CA SER A 96 -5.51 -3.31 0.56
C SER A 96 -6.28 -3.84 1.78
N ARG A 97 -7.10 -3.00 2.41
CA ARG A 97 -7.98 -3.40 3.52
C ARG A 97 -9.02 -4.43 3.10
N GLU A 98 -9.62 -4.26 1.93
CA GLU A 98 -10.54 -5.26 1.38
C GLU A 98 -9.85 -6.62 1.25
N PHE A 99 -8.65 -6.63 0.68
CA PHE A 99 -7.88 -7.86 0.50
C PHE A 99 -7.50 -8.51 1.85
N ALA A 100 -7.00 -7.73 2.80
CA ALA A 100 -6.62 -8.23 4.11
C ALA A 100 -7.81 -8.76 4.95
N GLY A 101 -8.97 -8.10 4.84
CA GLY A 101 -10.14 -8.42 5.67
C GLY A 101 -11.12 -9.42 5.06
N LYS A 102 -11.12 -9.58 3.74
CA LYS A 102 -12.12 -10.39 3.05
C LYS A 102 -11.60 -11.75 2.60
N PHE A 103 -10.31 -11.86 2.26
CA PHE A 103 -9.76 -13.06 1.66
C PHE A 103 -8.69 -13.71 2.54
N GLU A 104 -8.80 -15.02 2.71
CA GLU A 104 -7.81 -15.83 3.41
C GLU A 104 -6.74 -16.41 2.45
N ASP A 105 -7.06 -16.47 1.15
CA ASP A 105 -6.20 -17.01 0.09
C ASP A 105 -6.27 -16.10 -1.14
N ILE A 106 -5.14 -15.52 -1.54
CA ILE A 106 -5.00 -14.63 -2.70
C ILE A 106 -3.98 -15.21 -3.64
N VAL A 107 -4.30 -15.25 -4.93
CA VAL A 107 -3.36 -15.61 -5.99
C VAL A 107 -3.09 -14.39 -6.87
N LEU A 108 -1.84 -13.93 -6.89
CA LEU A 108 -1.39 -12.80 -7.71
C LEU A 108 -0.68 -13.36 -8.96
N ILE A 109 -1.10 -12.93 -10.13
CA ILE A 109 -0.52 -13.34 -11.40
C ILE A 109 0.28 -12.19 -11.98
N CYS A 110 1.58 -12.39 -12.19
CA CYS A 110 2.48 -11.42 -12.78
C CYS A 110 2.55 -11.64 -14.30
N GLY A 111 2.07 -10.66 -15.07
CA GLY A 111 2.32 -10.59 -16.50
C GLY A 111 3.75 -10.12 -16.79
N HIS A 112 4.26 -10.42 -17.98
CA HIS A 112 5.56 -9.98 -18.47
C HIS A 112 5.52 -9.74 -20.00
N TYR A 113 6.62 -9.27 -20.60
CA TYR A 113 6.72 -8.91 -22.02
C TYR A 113 5.72 -7.81 -22.42
N GLU A 114 5.02 -7.96 -23.55
CA GLU A 114 3.97 -7.04 -24.00
C GLU A 114 2.63 -7.29 -23.29
N GLY A 115 2.58 -8.26 -22.38
CA GLY A 115 1.41 -8.63 -21.61
C GLY A 115 1.06 -10.10 -21.70
N VAL A 116 -0.16 -10.42 -21.30
CA VAL A 116 -0.70 -11.79 -21.32
C VAL A 116 -1.80 -11.90 -22.38
N ASP A 117 -2.03 -13.10 -22.87
CA ASP A 117 -3.14 -13.39 -23.77
C ASP A 117 -4.46 -12.96 -23.11
N GLU A 118 -5.27 -12.15 -23.81
CA GLU A 118 -6.49 -11.53 -23.32
C GLU A 118 -7.48 -12.54 -22.71
N ARG A 119 -7.46 -13.78 -23.19
CA ARG A 119 -8.34 -14.85 -22.70
C ARG A 119 -8.08 -15.20 -21.24
N VAL A 120 -6.90 -14.92 -20.68
CA VAL A 120 -6.58 -15.12 -19.25
C VAL A 120 -7.50 -14.29 -18.35
N ASN A 121 -7.92 -13.11 -18.81
CA ASN A 121 -8.77 -12.21 -18.05
C ASN A 121 -10.11 -12.84 -17.64
N THR A 122 -10.61 -13.81 -18.39
CA THR A 122 -11.87 -14.48 -18.08
C THR A 122 -11.77 -15.55 -16.99
N TYR A 123 -10.55 -15.89 -16.57
CA TYR A 123 -10.27 -16.92 -15.56
C TYR A 123 -9.82 -16.36 -14.21
N VAL A 124 -9.78 -15.04 -14.09
CA VAL A 124 -9.41 -14.34 -12.85
C VAL A 124 -10.60 -13.57 -12.30
N ASP A 125 -10.63 -13.35 -10.99
CA ASP A 125 -11.71 -12.61 -10.33
C ASP A 125 -11.56 -11.12 -10.50
N GLU A 126 -10.32 -10.62 -10.60
CA GLU A 126 -10.06 -9.18 -10.68
C GLU A 126 -8.79 -8.85 -11.47
N LEU A 127 -8.82 -7.71 -12.16
CA LEU A 127 -7.67 -7.05 -12.77
C LEU A 127 -7.28 -5.84 -11.92
N VAL A 128 -6.02 -5.72 -11.55
CA VAL A 128 -5.52 -4.65 -10.68
C VAL A 128 -4.34 -3.93 -11.33
N SER A 129 -4.41 -2.60 -11.38
CA SER A 129 -3.31 -1.71 -11.73
C SER A 129 -2.72 -1.07 -10.48
N ILE A 130 -1.41 -0.89 -10.40
CA ILE A 130 -0.75 -0.15 -9.32
C ILE A 130 -0.49 1.33 -9.64
N GLY A 131 -0.96 1.80 -10.79
CA GLY A 131 -0.85 3.20 -11.24
C GLY A 131 -0.68 3.34 -12.75
N ASP A 132 -0.77 4.56 -13.22
CA ASP A 132 -0.73 4.90 -14.65
C ASP A 132 0.72 5.03 -15.16
N TYR A 133 1.46 3.94 -15.09
CA TYR A 133 2.82 3.80 -15.62
C TYR A 133 3.10 2.35 -16.00
N ILE A 134 4.05 2.14 -16.89
CA ILE A 134 4.40 0.80 -17.38
C ILE A 134 5.65 0.30 -16.67
N LEU A 135 5.58 -0.94 -16.19
CA LEU A 135 6.69 -1.70 -15.63
C LEU A 135 7.10 -2.83 -16.58
N THR A 136 8.29 -3.41 -16.37
CA THR A 136 8.78 -4.55 -17.15
C THR A 136 7.99 -5.84 -16.92
N GLY A 137 7.29 -5.93 -15.77
CA GLY A 137 6.47 -7.09 -15.39
C GLY A 137 5.60 -6.78 -14.17
N GLY A 138 4.79 -7.75 -13.77
CA GLY A 138 3.87 -7.64 -12.64
C GLY A 138 4.52 -7.85 -11.27
N GLU A 139 5.79 -8.26 -11.21
CA GLU A 139 6.45 -8.69 -9.96
C GLU A 139 6.49 -7.59 -8.91
N LEU A 140 6.89 -6.36 -9.29
CA LEU A 140 6.88 -5.21 -8.37
C LEU A 140 5.45 -4.87 -7.90
N GLY A 141 4.47 -4.97 -8.80
CA GLY A 141 3.06 -4.79 -8.43
C GLY A 141 2.58 -5.84 -7.42
N ALA A 142 2.97 -7.09 -7.61
CA ALA A 142 2.67 -8.17 -6.66
C ALA A 142 3.32 -7.94 -5.29
N MET A 143 4.56 -7.43 -5.24
CA MET A 143 5.23 -7.05 -4.00
C MET A 143 4.49 -5.89 -3.30
N VAL A 144 4.07 -4.85 -4.02
CA VAL A 144 3.30 -3.72 -3.47
C VAL A 144 2.00 -4.20 -2.84
N ILE A 145 1.26 -5.07 -3.53
CA ILE A 145 0.02 -5.64 -3.01
C ILE A 145 0.30 -6.52 -1.79
N ALA A 146 1.26 -7.45 -1.90
CA ALA A 146 1.61 -8.34 -0.80
C ALA A 146 2.07 -7.58 0.46
N ASP A 147 2.95 -6.57 0.31
CA ASP A 147 3.43 -5.75 1.43
C ASP A 147 2.28 -5.02 2.11
N SER A 148 1.47 -4.29 1.34
CA SER A 148 0.36 -3.50 1.86
C SER A 148 -0.74 -4.33 2.51
N VAL A 149 -0.94 -5.58 2.09
CA VAL A 149 -1.88 -6.53 2.69
C VAL A 149 -1.28 -7.15 3.96
N ILE A 150 -0.04 -7.66 3.89
CA ILE A 150 0.60 -8.36 5.02
C ILE A 150 0.75 -7.44 6.23
N ARG A 151 1.12 -6.17 6.02
CA ARG A 151 1.25 -5.22 7.13
C ARG A 151 -0.06 -4.92 7.87
N LEU A 152 -1.21 -5.18 7.26
CA LEU A 152 -2.54 -5.02 7.85
C LEU A 152 -3.02 -6.25 8.63
N LEU A 153 -2.29 -7.36 8.58
CA LEU A 153 -2.64 -8.56 9.35
C LEU A 153 -2.36 -8.34 10.85
N ASP A 154 -3.25 -8.79 11.69
CA ASP A 154 -3.13 -8.67 13.14
C ASP A 154 -1.79 -9.23 13.64
N GLY A 155 -1.04 -8.41 14.36
CA GLY A 155 0.27 -8.75 14.88
C GLY A 155 1.45 -8.64 13.91
N ALA A 156 1.25 -8.20 12.66
CA ALA A 156 2.33 -7.90 11.72
C ALA A 156 3.11 -6.65 12.13
N ILE A 157 2.39 -5.56 12.45
CA ILE A 157 2.91 -4.32 13.03
C ILE A 157 2.07 -3.93 14.25
N ALA A 158 2.49 -2.91 15.00
CA ALA A 158 1.73 -2.41 16.14
C ALA A 158 0.40 -1.78 15.65
N GLU A 159 -0.72 -2.14 16.28
CA GLU A 159 -2.05 -1.64 15.90
C GLU A 159 -2.14 -0.11 15.95
N GLU A 160 -1.52 0.51 16.97
CA GLU A 160 -1.46 1.95 17.16
C GLU A 160 -0.82 2.68 15.95
N SER A 161 0.13 2.00 15.27
CA SER A 161 0.80 2.57 14.09
C SER A 161 -0.10 2.65 12.86
N ILE A 162 -1.14 1.82 12.78
CA ILE A 162 -2.02 1.75 11.61
C ILE A 162 -3.13 2.82 11.68
N VAL A 163 -3.59 3.15 12.88
CA VAL A 163 -4.82 3.96 13.09
C VAL A 163 -4.68 5.39 12.59
N GLU A 164 -3.50 5.99 12.69
CA GLU A 164 -3.24 7.39 12.34
C GLU A 164 -2.52 7.57 10.99
N GLU A 165 -2.25 6.48 10.26
CA GLU A 165 -1.55 6.54 8.98
C GLU A 165 -2.35 7.27 7.88
N SER A 166 -1.61 7.77 6.90
CA SER A 166 -2.19 8.37 5.70
C SER A 166 -3.17 7.41 5.02
N PHE A 167 -4.29 7.96 4.56
CA PHE A 167 -5.39 7.27 3.86
C PHE A 167 -6.33 6.43 4.74
N GLU A 168 -6.00 6.16 6.00
CA GLU A 168 -6.87 5.37 6.87
C GLU A 168 -8.18 6.09 7.19
N ASN A 169 -8.09 7.37 7.50
CA ASN A 169 -9.23 8.22 7.85
C ASN A 169 -9.57 9.23 6.74
N GLY A 170 -9.11 9.00 5.50
CA GLY A 170 -9.34 9.89 4.36
C GLY A 170 -8.46 11.14 4.33
N LEU A 171 -7.54 11.29 5.28
CA LEU A 171 -6.56 12.37 5.35
C LEU A 171 -5.14 11.82 5.21
N LEU A 172 -4.17 12.71 4.95
CA LEU A 172 -2.76 12.44 5.14
C LEU A 172 -2.41 12.50 6.62
N GLU A 173 -1.43 11.72 7.04
CA GLU A 173 -0.85 11.79 8.38
C GLU A 173 -0.21 13.17 8.62
N TYR A 174 -0.17 13.60 9.88
CA TYR A 174 0.51 14.82 10.32
C TYR A 174 2.04 14.66 10.22
N PRO A 175 2.81 15.79 10.21
CA PRO A 175 4.25 15.73 10.13
C PRO A 175 4.87 15.13 11.39
N GLN A 176 5.79 14.20 11.20
CA GLN A 176 6.54 13.54 12.27
C GLN A 176 7.91 14.19 12.44
N PHE A 177 8.38 14.26 13.69
CA PHE A 177 9.66 14.86 14.05
C PHE A 177 10.46 13.91 14.95
N THR A 178 11.79 14.05 14.90
CA THR A 178 12.73 13.36 15.79
C THR A 178 13.81 14.33 16.29
N GLU A 179 14.67 13.89 17.17
CA GLU A 179 15.84 14.66 17.62
C GLU A 179 16.83 14.92 16.48
N PRO A 180 17.59 16.04 16.54
CA PRO A 180 17.60 17.06 17.59
C PRO A 180 16.42 18.07 17.45
N TYR A 181 16.11 18.82 18.52
CA TYR A 181 15.09 19.88 18.54
C TYR A 181 15.30 20.93 17.44
N ASP A 182 16.54 21.34 17.21
CA ASP A 182 16.92 22.28 16.16
C ASP A 182 17.90 21.60 15.20
N TYR A 183 17.51 21.50 13.94
CA TYR A 183 18.38 21.00 12.88
C TYR A 183 18.58 22.10 11.82
N ASN A 184 19.73 22.75 11.85
CA ASN A 184 20.12 23.83 10.93
C ASN A 184 19.09 25.00 10.89
N GLY A 185 18.56 25.40 12.05
CA GLY A 185 17.58 26.48 12.18
C GLY A 185 16.13 26.04 11.99
N GLN A 186 15.89 24.78 11.62
CA GLN A 186 14.55 24.19 11.54
C GLN A 186 14.22 23.50 12.87
N LYS A 187 13.25 24.06 13.59
CA LYS A 187 12.89 23.58 14.92
C LYS A 187 11.69 22.66 14.90
N VAL A 188 11.71 21.68 15.80
CA VAL A 188 10.51 20.91 16.14
C VAL A 188 9.48 21.85 16.77
N PRO A 189 8.19 21.80 16.40
CA PRO A 189 7.15 22.63 16.99
C PRO A 189 7.07 22.47 18.52
N ASP A 190 7.13 23.58 19.26
CA ASP A 190 7.15 23.60 20.72
C ASP A 190 5.96 22.89 21.38
N ILE A 191 4.81 22.85 20.69
CA ILE A 191 3.60 22.17 21.16
C ILE A 191 3.86 20.67 21.41
N LEU A 192 4.75 20.03 20.63
CA LEU A 192 5.07 18.61 20.76
C LEU A 192 5.84 18.30 22.06
N TYR A 193 6.49 19.31 22.63
CA TYR A 193 7.16 19.22 23.93
C TYR A 193 6.29 19.68 25.10
N SER A 194 5.04 20.11 24.86
CA SER A 194 4.16 20.67 25.91
C SER A 194 3.72 19.64 26.97
N GLY A 195 3.84 18.34 26.70
CA GLY A 195 3.28 17.29 27.57
C GLY A 195 1.75 17.28 27.64
N ASN A 196 1.08 18.18 26.92
CA ASN A 196 -0.38 18.22 26.87
C ASN A 196 -0.90 17.39 25.70
N HIS A 197 -1.21 16.11 25.95
CA HIS A 197 -1.65 15.17 24.93
C HIS A 197 -2.85 15.67 24.11
N GLN A 198 -3.86 16.27 24.74
CA GLN A 198 -5.03 16.81 24.03
C GLN A 198 -4.67 17.95 23.06
N ALA A 199 -3.75 18.81 23.46
CA ALA A 199 -3.27 19.90 22.59
C ALA A 199 -2.40 19.35 21.46
N ILE A 200 -1.57 18.35 21.73
CA ILE A 200 -0.76 17.65 20.71
C ILE A 200 -1.67 16.98 19.69
N GLU A 201 -2.69 16.23 20.11
CA GLU A 201 -3.66 15.60 19.21
C GLU A 201 -4.41 16.63 18.35
N LYS A 202 -4.82 17.75 18.98
CA LYS A 202 -5.46 18.84 18.25
C LYS A 202 -4.53 19.44 17.19
N TRP A 203 -3.26 19.64 17.53
CA TRP A 203 -2.23 20.12 16.59
C TRP A 203 -2.01 19.13 15.46
N ARG A 204 -1.85 17.83 15.75
CA ARG A 204 -1.73 16.76 14.76
C ARG A 204 -2.88 16.76 13.76
N LYS A 205 -4.12 16.89 14.27
CA LYS A 205 -5.31 16.97 13.42
C LYS A 205 -5.30 18.22 12.52
N LYS A 206 -4.90 19.38 13.08
CA LYS A 206 -4.75 20.62 12.31
C LYS A 206 -3.73 20.47 11.18
N GLU A 207 -2.57 19.89 11.46
CA GLU A 207 -1.54 19.66 10.45
C GLU A 207 -1.93 18.61 9.40
N SER A 208 -2.61 17.54 9.80
CA SER A 208 -3.18 16.56 8.88
C SER A 208 -4.15 17.21 7.89
N LEU A 209 -5.05 18.08 8.36
CA LEU A 209 -5.96 18.87 7.51
C LEU A 209 -5.19 19.81 6.57
N ARG A 210 -4.17 20.51 7.09
CA ARG A 210 -3.31 21.43 6.31
C ARG A 210 -2.59 20.69 5.19
N LEU A 211 -1.92 19.58 5.51
CA LEU A 211 -1.18 18.76 4.55
C LEU A 211 -2.11 18.19 3.48
N THR A 212 -3.25 17.63 3.89
CA THR A 212 -4.20 17.04 2.95
C THR A 212 -4.75 18.09 2.00
N ARG A 213 -5.18 19.23 2.52
CA ARG A 213 -5.68 20.34 1.69
C ARG A 213 -4.66 20.83 0.67
N THR A 214 -3.38 20.90 1.08
CA THR A 214 -2.30 21.44 0.25
C THR A 214 -1.82 20.43 -0.79
N HIS A 215 -1.62 19.18 -0.42
CA HIS A 215 -0.95 18.19 -1.25
C HIS A 215 -1.90 17.19 -1.90
N ARG A 216 -3.07 16.97 -1.31
CA ARG A 216 -4.07 16.02 -1.80
C ARG A 216 -5.48 16.64 -1.73
N PRO A 217 -5.74 17.73 -2.51
CA PRO A 217 -7.05 18.37 -2.58
C PRO A 217 -8.15 17.38 -3.01
N ASP A 218 -7.82 16.39 -3.84
CA ASP A 218 -8.71 15.31 -4.27
C ASP A 218 -9.24 14.45 -3.10
N LEU A 219 -8.47 14.28 -2.04
CA LEU A 219 -8.89 13.61 -0.80
C LEU A 219 -9.64 14.58 0.10
N PHE A 220 -9.13 15.80 0.24
CA PHE A 220 -9.72 16.82 1.09
C PHE A 220 -11.17 17.16 0.68
N ASP A 221 -11.44 17.27 -0.62
CA ASP A 221 -12.76 17.57 -1.16
C ASP A 221 -13.81 16.47 -0.86
N LYS A 222 -13.35 15.24 -0.63
CA LYS A 222 -14.21 14.10 -0.26
C LYS A 222 -14.37 13.94 1.24
N TYR A 223 -13.53 14.62 2.05
CA TYR A 223 -13.51 14.47 3.49
C TYR A 223 -14.63 15.25 4.16
N GLN A 224 -15.37 14.60 5.05
CA GLN A 224 -16.47 15.22 5.79
C GLN A 224 -15.98 15.81 7.11
N LEU A 225 -15.78 17.12 7.13
CA LEU A 225 -15.32 17.85 8.31
C LEU A 225 -16.36 17.86 9.43
N SER A 226 -15.96 17.46 10.63
CA SER A 226 -16.71 17.67 11.87
C SER A 226 -16.75 19.16 12.25
N LYS A 227 -17.61 19.53 13.23
CA LYS A 227 -17.66 20.91 13.75
C LYS A 227 -16.34 21.38 14.35
N ALA A 228 -15.58 20.48 14.99
CA ALA A 228 -14.29 20.79 15.57
C ALA A 228 -13.23 21.03 14.47
N GLU A 229 -13.21 20.20 13.46
CA GLU A 229 -12.28 20.28 12.33
C GLU A 229 -12.55 21.52 11.46
N LYS A 230 -13.80 21.96 11.31
CA LYS A 230 -14.13 23.23 10.65
C LYS A 230 -13.44 24.42 11.33
N LYS A 231 -13.40 24.45 12.67
CA LYS A 231 -12.69 25.51 13.40
C LYS A 231 -11.19 25.46 13.16
N LEU A 232 -10.58 24.26 13.08
CA LEU A 232 -9.17 24.11 12.72
C LEU A 232 -8.89 24.55 11.29
N LEU A 233 -9.82 24.26 10.39
CA LEU A 233 -9.73 24.74 9.00
C LEU A 233 -9.81 26.27 8.91
N ASP A 234 -10.68 26.92 9.70
CA ASP A 234 -10.75 28.38 9.78
C ASP A 234 -9.42 28.97 10.27
N GLU A 235 -8.78 28.36 11.29
CA GLU A 235 -7.45 28.75 11.75
C GLU A 235 -6.41 28.63 10.62
N ILE A 236 -6.44 27.53 9.84
CA ILE A 236 -5.53 27.30 8.70
C ILE A 236 -5.74 28.38 7.60
N ILE A 237 -6.99 28.67 7.26
CA ILE A 237 -7.36 29.66 6.22
C ILE A 237 -6.91 31.07 6.62
N ASN A 238 -7.04 31.41 7.89
CA ASN A 238 -6.66 32.72 8.44
C ASN A 238 -5.15 32.83 8.73
N ASN A 239 -4.34 31.80 8.41
CA ASN A 239 -2.91 31.71 8.73
C ASN A 239 -2.62 31.90 10.23
N ASP A 240 -3.52 31.42 11.09
CA ASP A 240 -3.30 31.42 12.54
C ASP A 240 -2.49 30.15 12.90
N ASP A 241 -1.16 30.26 12.76
CA ASP A 241 -0.24 29.14 12.97
C ASP A 241 -0.02 28.86 14.46
N GLU A 242 -0.19 29.86 15.31
CA GLU A 242 -0.02 29.78 16.77
C GLU A 242 -1.27 30.30 17.54
N PRO A 243 -2.40 29.59 17.41
CA PRO A 243 -3.63 30.00 18.06
C PRO A 243 -3.50 30.04 19.62
N GLU A 244 -4.34 30.79 20.27
CA GLU A 244 -4.29 31.00 21.73
C GLU A 244 -4.25 29.69 22.53
N TRP A 245 -4.97 28.67 22.09
CA TRP A 245 -4.97 27.34 22.75
C TRP A 245 -3.61 26.66 22.68
N GLN A 246 -2.88 26.84 21.58
CA GLN A 246 -1.54 26.27 21.38
C GLN A 246 -0.54 26.96 22.27
N ASN A 247 -0.53 28.31 22.30
CA ASN A 247 0.33 29.11 23.17
C ASN A 247 0.09 28.80 24.65
N LYS A 248 -1.18 28.68 25.08
CA LYS A 248 -1.51 28.28 26.46
C LYS A 248 -0.98 26.88 26.81
N ALA A 249 -0.99 25.91 25.86
CA ALA A 249 -0.47 24.59 26.10
C ALA A 249 1.06 24.61 26.22
N ILE A 250 1.74 25.35 25.34
CA ILE A 250 3.20 25.51 25.35
C ILE A 250 3.66 26.16 26.67
N GLU A 251 3.02 27.25 27.10
CA GLU A 251 3.36 27.94 28.35
C GLU A 251 3.25 27.02 29.57
N LYS A 252 2.19 26.22 29.64
CA LYS A 252 2.04 25.24 30.72
C LYS A 252 3.12 24.16 30.67
N GLY A 253 3.55 23.76 29.47
CA GLY A 253 4.56 22.71 29.22
C GLY A 253 5.99 23.21 29.47
N LYS A 254 6.30 24.49 29.34
CA LYS A 254 7.66 25.06 29.57
C LYS A 254 8.27 24.70 30.93
N LYS A 255 7.44 24.30 31.90
CA LYS A 255 7.89 23.84 33.23
C LYS A 255 8.54 22.44 33.17
N PHE A 256 8.37 21.71 32.08
CA PHE A 256 8.86 20.31 31.89
C PHE A 256 9.99 20.21 30.86
N ILE A 257 10.28 21.28 30.12
CA ILE A 257 11.40 21.37 29.19
C ILE A 257 12.61 21.88 29.99
N LYS A 258 13.51 20.97 30.31
CA LYS A 258 14.84 21.29 30.89
C LYS A 258 15.90 21.17 29.82
#